data_bbf59c6a6a37ebf13ef92a617ef191f1
#
_entry.id   bbf59c6a6a37ebf13ef92a617ef191f1
#
_cell.length_a   1.000
_cell.length_b   1.000
_cell.length_c   1.000
_cell.angle_alpha   90.00
_cell.angle_beta   90.00
_cell.angle_gamma   90.00
#
_symmetry.space_group_name_H-M   'P 1'
#
loop_
_entity.id
_entity.type
_entity.pdbx_description
1 polymer ?
#
loop_
_entity_poly.entity_id
_entity_poly.type
_entity_poly.pdbx_seq_one_letter_code
_entity_poly.pdbx_strand_id
1 'polypeptide(L)'
;MQDGPVIVNNTPLVALWTLRRLDLFQLLFDEVLASAAVHAEFLATERTLRQSILASAFWIRPTKLVDPRRADTFVGIGRGEAEVLVLAQERHARLVVIDDLRARRFAKRLDIPLTGTLGMLV
;
A
#
# COMPACT_ATOMS: atom_id res chain seq x y z
N MET A 1 7.34 -13.07 15.48
CA MET A 1 8.01 -11.77 15.36
C MET A 1 7.54 -11.03 14.13
N GLN A 2 7.20 -9.77 14.27
CA GLN A 2 6.58 -8.99 13.20
C GLN A 2 7.55 -7.93 12.68
N ASP A 3 8.59 -8.40 11.99
CA ASP A 3 9.68 -7.53 11.53
C ASP A 3 9.52 -7.02 10.11
N GLY A 4 8.60 -7.60 9.35
CA GLY A 4 8.41 -7.22 7.96
C GLY A 4 7.83 -5.82 7.80
N PRO A 5 7.90 -5.25 6.58
CA PRO A 5 7.34 -3.93 6.33
C PRO A 5 5.81 -3.95 6.31
N VAL A 6 5.24 -2.76 6.44
CA VAL A 6 3.82 -2.51 6.19
C VAL A 6 3.67 -1.94 4.79
N ILE A 7 2.74 -2.49 4.02
CA ILE A 7 2.53 -2.07 2.63
C ILE A 7 1.11 -1.53 2.50
N VAL A 8 0.98 -0.38 1.86
CA VAL A 8 -0.32 0.28 1.73
C VAL A 8 -0.76 0.37 0.28
N ASN A 9 -2.06 0.16 0.06
CA ASN A 9 -2.70 0.39 -1.23
C ASN A 9 -3.08 1.86 -1.37
N ASN A 10 -3.61 2.24 -2.53
CA ASN A 10 -3.96 3.63 -2.82
C ASN A 10 -5.11 4.14 -1.97
N THR A 11 -6.13 3.33 -1.70
CA THR A 11 -7.29 3.77 -0.92
C THR A 11 -6.92 4.31 0.47
N PRO A 12 -6.10 3.63 1.28
CA PRO A 12 -5.65 4.21 2.54
C PRO A 12 -4.80 5.47 2.37
N LEU A 13 -3.98 5.56 1.30
CA LEU A 13 -3.23 6.79 1.02
C LEU A 13 -4.17 7.97 0.76
N VAL A 14 -5.17 7.77 -0.09
CA VAL A 14 -6.16 8.80 -0.42
C VAL A 14 -6.96 9.18 0.83
N ALA A 15 -7.35 8.21 1.64
CA ALA A 15 -8.13 8.47 2.86
C ALA A 15 -7.36 9.37 3.82
N LEU A 16 -6.11 9.04 4.11
CA LEU A 16 -5.31 9.85 5.05
C LEU A 16 -4.88 11.18 4.42
N TRP A 17 -4.66 11.22 3.11
CA TRP A 17 -4.43 12.47 2.40
C TRP A 17 -5.63 13.41 2.53
N THR A 18 -6.83 12.88 2.32
CA THR A 18 -8.07 13.67 2.42
C THR A 18 -8.24 14.26 3.81
N LEU A 19 -7.88 13.51 4.85
CA LEU A 19 -7.91 13.97 6.23
C LEU A 19 -6.72 14.87 6.58
N ARG A 20 -5.77 15.07 5.67
CA ARG A 20 -4.52 15.78 5.91
C ARG A 20 -3.71 15.15 7.05
N ARG A 21 -3.75 13.83 7.16
CA ARG A 21 -3.12 13.07 8.23
C ARG A 21 -2.25 11.93 7.70
N LEU A 22 -1.47 12.16 6.63
CA LEU A 22 -0.49 11.17 6.16
C LEU A 22 0.55 10.83 7.25
N ASP A 23 0.74 11.72 8.22
CA ASP A 23 1.59 11.48 9.38
C ASP A 23 1.16 10.28 10.22
N LEU A 24 -0.11 9.87 10.13
CA LEU A 24 -0.59 8.70 10.87
C LEU A 24 0.12 7.41 10.46
N PHE A 25 0.54 7.30 9.21
CA PHE A 25 1.34 6.14 8.80
C PHE A 25 2.66 6.09 9.58
N GLN A 26 3.29 7.24 9.78
CA GLN A 26 4.53 7.31 10.55
C GLN A 26 4.29 6.99 12.02
N LEU A 27 3.23 7.55 12.61
CA LEU A 27 2.90 7.32 14.02
C LEU A 27 2.54 5.86 14.30
N LEU A 28 1.83 5.20 13.37
CA LEU A 28 1.37 3.83 13.56
C LEU A 28 2.44 2.79 13.22
N PHE A 29 3.26 3.05 12.21
CA PHE A 29 4.11 2.00 11.61
C PHE A 29 5.57 2.41 11.42
N ASP A 30 5.97 3.62 11.75
CA ASP A 30 7.26 4.26 11.44
C ASP A 30 7.40 4.55 9.94
N GLU A 31 7.24 3.56 9.09
CA GLU A 31 7.25 3.75 7.65
C GLU A 31 6.32 2.75 6.98
N VAL A 32 5.89 3.09 5.78
CA VAL A 32 5.09 2.20 4.93
C VAL A 32 5.69 2.17 3.53
N LEU A 33 5.48 1.07 2.83
CA LEU A 33 5.90 0.93 1.44
C LEU A 33 4.70 1.10 0.52
N ALA A 34 4.92 1.78 -0.61
CA ALA A 34 3.94 1.90 -1.68
C ALA A 34 4.58 1.44 -2.99
N SER A 35 3.89 0.57 -3.73
CA SER A 35 4.41 0.09 -5.01
C SER A 35 4.41 1.20 -6.05
N ALA A 36 5.11 0.96 -7.17
CA ALA A 36 5.13 1.92 -8.29
C ALA A 36 3.72 2.20 -8.82
N ALA A 37 2.88 1.16 -8.96
CA ALA A 37 1.52 1.34 -9.45
C ALA A 37 0.67 2.14 -8.45
N VAL A 38 0.78 1.86 -7.16
CA VAL A 38 0.06 2.60 -6.12
C VAL A 38 0.50 4.06 -6.10
N HIS A 39 1.79 4.31 -6.20
CA HIS A 39 2.34 5.67 -6.27
C HIS A 39 1.79 6.42 -7.48
N ALA A 40 1.77 5.78 -8.65
CA ALA A 40 1.24 6.36 -9.87
C ALA A 40 -0.26 6.66 -9.76
N GLU A 41 -1.05 5.75 -9.16
CA GLU A 41 -2.47 5.98 -8.93
C GLU A 41 -2.71 7.19 -8.02
N PHE A 42 -1.96 7.28 -6.95
CA PHE A 42 -2.08 8.42 -6.02
C PHE A 42 -1.80 9.75 -6.73
N LEU A 43 -0.81 9.76 -7.63
CA LEU A 43 -0.42 10.96 -8.37
C LEU A 43 -1.28 11.23 -9.61
N ALA A 44 -2.24 10.37 -9.94
CA ALA A 44 -3.10 10.55 -11.10
C ALA A 44 -4.04 11.75 -10.96
N THR A 45 -4.31 12.19 -9.73
CA THR A 45 -5.17 13.31 -9.39
C THR A 45 -4.39 14.34 -8.58
N GLU A 46 -4.61 15.63 -8.83
CA GLU A 46 -3.95 16.72 -8.09
C GLU A 46 -2.41 16.53 -8.03
N ARG A 47 -1.82 16.12 -9.13
CA ARG A 47 -0.44 15.64 -9.19
C ARG A 47 0.58 16.58 -8.52
N THR A 48 0.53 17.86 -8.85
CA THR A 48 1.51 18.81 -8.32
C THR A 48 1.48 18.88 -6.79
N LEU A 49 0.28 19.00 -6.23
CA LEU A 49 0.10 19.09 -4.80
C LEU A 49 0.48 17.78 -4.10
N ARG A 50 0.00 16.66 -4.60
CA ARG A 50 0.28 15.36 -4.00
C ARG A 50 1.76 15.00 -4.10
N GLN A 51 2.40 15.32 -5.22
CA GLN A 51 3.83 15.08 -5.39
C GLN A 51 4.65 15.87 -4.39
N SER A 52 4.30 17.14 -4.18
CA SER A 52 4.95 18.00 -3.20
C SER A 52 4.82 17.42 -1.78
N ILE A 53 3.63 16.95 -1.43
CA ILE A 53 3.38 16.37 -0.11
C ILE A 53 4.17 15.05 0.06
N LEU A 54 4.17 14.19 -0.94
CA LEU A 54 4.94 12.94 -0.85
C LEU A 54 6.43 13.18 -0.74
N ALA A 55 6.93 14.25 -1.36
CA ALA A 55 8.35 14.61 -1.23
C ALA A 55 8.74 14.91 0.21
N SER A 56 7.79 15.41 1.02
CA SER A 56 8.01 15.68 2.45
C SER A 56 7.73 14.48 3.34
N ALA A 57 6.90 13.55 2.87
CA ALA A 57 6.47 12.38 3.64
C ALA A 57 7.46 11.22 3.47
N PHE A 58 8.66 11.38 4.05
CA PHE A 58 9.75 10.42 3.87
C PHE A 58 9.44 9.02 4.40
N TRP A 59 8.45 8.89 5.26
CA TRP A 59 8.00 7.60 5.80
C TRP A 59 7.13 6.79 4.85
N ILE A 60 6.68 7.38 3.74
CA ILE A 60 5.99 6.69 2.66
C ILE A 60 7.01 6.43 1.56
N ARG A 61 7.47 5.19 1.45
CA ARG A 61 8.60 4.85 0.60
C ARG A 61 8.14 4.16 -0.68
N PRO A 62 8.34 4.82 -1.84
CA PRO A 62 8.10 4.15 -3.12
C PRO A 62 9.04 2.95 -3.25
N THR A 63 8.48 1.80 -3.62
CA THR A 63 9.24 0.55 -3.66
C THR A 63 8.90 -0.22 -4.91
N LYS A 64 9.91 -0.67 -5.64
CA LYS A 64 9.73 -1.45 -6.87
C LYS A 64 9.66 -2.94 -6.54
N LEU A 65 8.86 -3.67 -7.31
CA LEU A 65 8.85 -5.12 -7.26
C LEU A 65 10.16 -5.67 -7.85
N VAL A 66 10.61 -6.78 -7.30
CA VAL A 66 11.73 -7.53 -7.89
C VAL A 66 11.30 -8.13 -9.22
N ASP A 67 10.11 -8.76 -9.25
CA ASP A 67 9.55 -9.32 -10.47
C ASP A 67 8.15 -8.77 -10.74
N PRO A 68 8.02 -7.66 -11.50
CA PRO A 68 6.73 -7.05 -11.79
C PRO A 68 5.75 -7.96 -12.53
N ARG A 69 6.24 -8.96 -13.25
CA ARG A 69 5.38 -9.89 -14.01
C ARG A 69 4.49 -10.73 -13.11
N ARG A 70 4.91 -10.95 -11.87
CA ARG A 70 4.10 -11.71 -10.92
C ARG A 70 2.75 -11.03 -10.63
N ALA A 71 2.66 -9.72 -10.78
CA ALA A 71 1.40 -9.00 -10.61
C ALA A 71 0.37 -9.39 -11.68
N ASP A 72 0.82 -9.84 -12.83
CA ASP A 72 -0.09 -10.24 -13.93
C ASP A 72 -0.85 -11.54 -13.62
N THR A 73 -0.43 -12.29 -12.61
CA THR A 73 -1.08 -13.55 -12.24
C THR A 73 -2.36 -13.33 -11.41
N PHE A 74 -2.57 -12.15 -10.88
CA PHE A 74 -3.74 -11.85 -10.06
C PHE A 74 -4.86 -11.30 -10.93
N VAL A 75 -5.72 -12.18 -11.41
CA VAL A 75 -6.82 -11.82 -12.30
C VAL A 75 -8.00 -11.28 -11.49
N GLY A 76 -8.62 -10.21 -11.98
CA GLY A 76 -9.84 -9.65 -11.38
C GLY A 76 -9.60 -8.57 -10.34
N ILE A 77 -8.35 -8.15 -10.15
CA ILE A 77 -8.02 -7.00 -9.30
C ILE A 77 -7.17 -6.01 -10.09
N GLY A 78 -7.12 -4.77 -9.61
CA GLY A 78 -6.35 -3.72 -10.27
C GLY A 78 -4.84 -3.94 -10.13
N ARG A 79 -4.08 -3.23 -10.96
CA ARG A 79 -2.62 -3.33 -10.94
C ARG A 79 -2.05 -2.93 -9.57
N GLY A 80 -2.61 -1.89 -8.95
CA GLY A 80 -2.16 -1.46 -7.62
C GLY A 80 -2.31 -2.54 -6.57
N GLU A 81 -3.49 -3.18 -6.50
CA GLU A 81 -3.73 -4.28 -5.55
C GLU A 81 -2.82 -5.46 -5.83
N ALA A 82 -2.64 -5.82 -7.11
CA ALA A 82 -1.77 -6.93 -7.47
C ALA A 82 -0.33 -6.67 -7.04
N GLU A 83 0.17 -5.45 -7.24
CA GLU A 83 1.52 -5.08 -6.81
C GLU A 83 1.68 -5.11 -5.30
N VAL A 84 0.66 -4.69 -4.55
CA VAL A 84 0.69 -4.79 -3.09
C VAL A 84 0.91 -6.24 -2.65
N LEU A 85 0.17 -7.17 -3.26
CA LEU A 85 0.29 -8.60 -2.91
C LEU A 85 1.65 -9.18 -3.27
N VAL A 86 2.16 -8.87 -4.46
CA VAL A 86 3.49 -9.33 -4.87
C VAL A 86 4.57 -8.77 -3.95
N LEU A 87 4.50 -7.46 -3.68
CA LEU A 87 5.47 -6.80 -2.80
C LEU A 87 5.44 -7.41 -1.41
N ALA A 88 4.24 -7.72 -0.89
CA ALA A 88 4.09 -8.37 0.40
C ALA A 88 4.79 -9.72 0.46
N GLN A 89 4.70 -10.50 -0.62
CA GLN A 89 5.39 -11.78 -0.69
C GLN A 89 6.91 -11.60 -0.80
N GLU A 90 7.35 -10.68 -1.65
CA GLU A 90 8.77 -10.42 -1.85
C GLU A 90 9.47 -9.91 -0.60
N ARG A 91 8.77 -9.10 0.18
CA ARG A 91 9.33 -8.43 1.35
C ARG A 91 8.94 -9.07 2.68
N HIS A 92 8.18 -10.16 2.65
CA HIS A 92 7.67 -10.81 3.87
C HIS A 92 6.96 -9.80 4.78
N ALA A 93 5.98 -9.09 4.21
CA ALA A 93 5.26 -8.03 4.92
C ALA A 93 4.59 -8.54 6.19
N ARG A 94 4.67 -7.76 7.24
CA ARG A 94 3.94 -8.06 8.48
C ARG A 94 2.48 -7.63 8.40
N LEU A 95 2.15 -6.73 7.46
CA LEU A 95 0.78 -6.24 7.30
C LEU A 95 0.63 -5.58 5.94
N VAL A 96 -0.52 -5.79 5.29
CA VAL A 96 -0.93 -4.96 4.16
C VAL A 96 -2.20 -4.21 4.53
N VAL A 97 -2.32 -2.95 4.13
CA VAL A 97 -3.51 -2.14 4.34
C VAL A 97 -4.23 -2.03 3.00
N ILE A 98 -5.34 -2.75 2.87
CA ILE A 98 -6.03 -2.92 1.60
C ILE A 98 -7.52 -3.08 1.86
N ASP A 99 -8.36 -2.33 1.12
CA ASP A 99 -9.80 -2.32 1.33
C ASP A 99 -10.57 -3.17 0.31
N ASP A 100 -10.04 -3.35 -0.89
CA ASP A 100 -10.72 -4.10 -1.94
C ASP A 100 -10.97 -5.55 -1.53
N LEU A 101 -12.23 -6.00 -1.65
CA LEU A 101 -12.64 -7.33 -1.17
C LEU A 101 -11.96 -8.47 -1.93
N ARG A 102 -11.79 -8.34 -3.24
CA ARG A 102 -11.15 -9.39 -4.04
C ARG A 102 -9.67 -9.53 -3.69
N ALA A 103 -9.00 -8.39 -3.56
CA ALA A 103 -7.61 -8.38 -3.15
C ALA A 103 -7.43 -8.95 -1.74
N ARG A 104 -8.36 -8.66 -0.82
CA ARG A 104 -8.34 -9.23 0.53
C ARG A 104 -8.48 -10.75 0.51
N ARG A 105 -9.29 -11.28 -0.40
CA ARG A 105 -9.42 -12.75 -0.55
C ARG A 105 -8.11 -13.39 -1.01
N PHE A 106 -7.42 -12.78 -1.96
CA PHE A 106 -6.10 -13.24 -2.38
C PHE A 106 -5.10 -13.18 -1.21
N ALA A 107 -5.09 -12.09 -0.47
CA ALA A 107 -4.19 -11.95 0.67
C ALA A 107 -4.42 -13.05 1.70
N LYS A 108 -5.69 -13.38 1.99
CA LYS A 108 -6.03 -14.46 2.91
C LYS A 108 -5.53 -15.82 2.42
N ARG A 109 -5.68 -16.11 1.12
CA ARG A 109 -5.20 -17.37 0.53
C ARG A 109 -3.68 -17.48 0.60
N LEU A 110 -2.98 -16.36 0.54
CA LEU A 110 -1.53 -16.30 0.57
C LEU A 110 -0.97 -16.15 1.99
N ASP A 111 -1.84 -16.19 2.99
CA ASP A 111 -1.49 -16.01 4.40
C ASP A 111 -0.76 -14.68 4.67
N ILE A 112 -1.16 -13.64 3.97
CA ILE A 112 -0.63 -12.29 4.16
C ILE A 112 -1.52 -11.59 5.20
N PRO A 113 -0.95 -11.14 6.34
CA PRO A 113 -1.72 -10.36 7.32
C PRO A 113 -2.26 -9.07 6.69
N LEU A 114 -3.54 -8.78 6.95
CA LEU A 114 -4.19 -7.65 6.30
C LEU A 114 -5.12 -6.90 7.24
N THR A 115 -5.34 -5.63 6.94
CA THR A 115 -6.38 -4.81 7.53
C THR A 115 -6.89 -3.84 6.46
N GLY A 116 -8.04 -3.23 6.71
CA GLY A 116 -8.52 -2.12 5.89
C GLY A 116 -8.16 -0.77 6.52
N THR A 117 -8.56 0.31 5.86
CA THR A 117 -8.29 1.68 6.35
C THR A 117 -8.88 1.89 7.73
N LEU A 118 -10.14 1.51 7.95
CA LEU A 118 -10.77 1.67 9.27
C LEU A 118 -10.10 0.80 10.33
N GLY A 119 -9.79 -0.44 10.00
CA GLY A 119 -9.11 -1.34 10.93
C GLY A 119 -7.75 -0.84 11.37
N MET A 120 -7.04 -0.17 10.48
CA MET A 120 -5.75 0.45 10.78
C MET A 120 -5.87 1.55 11.83
N LEU A 121 -6.98 2.29 11.81
CA LEU A 121 -7.19 3.46 12.66
C LEU A 121 -7.87 3.15 13.99
N VAL A 122 -8.30 1.92 14.20
CA VAL A 122 -9.03 1.53 15.42
C VAL A 122 -8.11 0.95 16.50
#